data_31cf7c80db9b887f79c2688c14171d9e
#
_entry.id   31cf7c80db9b887f79c2688c14171d9e
#
_cell.length_a   1.000
_cell.length_b   1.000
_cell.length_c   1.000
_cell.angle_alpha   90.00
_cell.angle_beta   90.00
_cell.angle_gamma   90.00
#
_symmetry.space_group_name_H-M   'P 1'
#
loop_
_entity.id
_entity.type
_entity.pdbx_description
1 polymer ?
#
loop_
_entity_poly.entity_id
_entity_poly.type
_entity_poly.pdbx_seq_one_letter_code
_entity_poly.pdbx_strand_id
1 'polypeptide(L)'
;MSKFLTNILKDVTNTVNTETVVKPREEVKPEVQSSSTIDTQEQKVEVANKSVVRTQDGIYQCGETDIFNLINISQTFGDYKLFENFNLNIKDFTNKGQFISIMGASGCGKSTLLKYLAGLNKPAKGDILFYGKPLKETDNIPMIFQQYSSFDWMTVLENVALPMKMKGVPKKEREEKAMKLIELVGLKGHENKWAKMPPLSGGQLQRVALARCLATNSNIILLDEYSSGLDILSKHSMQDTLLDVYYSSELDPTFINVGHDISECVYLSNRIYILTANPCKVHSVIDIDFSEYGDRRNSNIRSTDKFGQYVSHIENIMNEINNNKK
;
A
#
# COMPACT_ATOMS: atom_id res chain seq x y z
N MET A 1 -22.42 -1.57 -12.57
CA MET A 1 -21.39 -2.13 -11.66
C MET A 1 -21.11 -1.23 -10.44
N SER A 2 -20.95 0.08 -10.59
CA SER A 2 -20.63 1.01 -9.47
C SER A 2 -21.58 0.95 -8.26
N LYS A 3 -22.90 1.06 -8.45
CA LYS A 3 -23.87 1.03 -7.34
C LYS A 3 -23.95 -0.30 -6.57
N PHE A 4 -23.57 -1.41 -7.20
CA PHE A 4 -23.60 -2.72 -6.57
C PHE A 4 -22.41 -2.91 -5.61
N LEU A 5 -21.22 -2.45 -6.02
CA LEU A 5 -20.00 -2.49 -5.19
C LEU A 5 -20.10 -1.54 -3.99
N THR A 6 -20.70 -0.35 -4.19
CA THR A 6 -20.95 0.62 -3.13
C THR A 6 -21.80 0.05 -1.98
N ASN A 7 -22.82 -0.73 -2.31
CA ASN A 7 -23.66 -1.37 -1.28
C ASN A 7 -22.94 -2.53 -0.56
N ILE A 8 -22.07 -3.26 -1.25
CA ILE A 8 -21.30 -4.36 -0.67
C ILE A 8 -20.37 -3.85 0.45
N LEU A 9 -19.71 -2.73 0.21
CA LEU A 9 -18.70 -2.21 1.15
C LEU A 9 -19.31 -1.45 2.34
N LYS A 10 -20.43 -0.75 2.15
CA LYS A 10 -21.17 -0.11 3.26
C LYS A 10 -21.57 -1.08 4.35
N ASP A 11 -22.02 -2.27 3.95
CA ASP A 11 -22.41 -3.31 4.91
C ASP A 11 -21.19 -3.91 5.65
N VAL A 12 -20.00 -3.89 5.03
CA VAL A 12 -18.75 -4.38 5.67
C VAL A 12 -18.24 -3.38 6.72
N THR A 13 -18.42 -2.08 6.49
CA THR A 13 -17.92 -1.02 7.39
C THR A 13 -18.81 -0.78 8.61
N ASN A 14 -20.14 -0.92 8.47
CA ASN A 14 -21.09 -0.57 9.54
C ASN A 14 -21.13 -1.51 10.74
N THR A 15 -20.51 -2.67 10.70
CA THR A 15 -20.62 -3.68 11.77
C THR A 15 -19.39 -3.76 12.69
N VAL A 16 -18.35 -3.00 12.42
CA VAL A 16 -17.08 -3.02 13.23
C VAL A 16 -16.93 -1.75 14.11
N ASN A 17 -17.84 -0.80 14.02
CA ASN A 17 -17.80 0.44 14.80
C ASN A 17 -18.45 0.30 16.18
N THR A 18 -17.87 -0.50 17.08
CA THR A 18 -17.97 -0.27 18.51
C THR A 18 -16.55 -0.21 19.08
N GLU A 19 -16.18 1.03 19.47
CA GLU A 19 -14.96 1.41 20.18
C GLU A 19 -13.69 1.66 19.34
N THR A 20 -13.70 2.70 18.55
CA THR A 20 -12.73 3.82 18.58
C THR A 20 -13.20 4.89 17.61
N VAL A 21 -14.11 5.74 18.09
CA VAL A 21 -14.55 6.93 17.36
C VAL A 21 -13.45 7.97 17.42
N VAL A 22 -12.73 8.15 16.33
CA VAL A 22 -12.03 9.42 16.07
C VAL A 22 -13.08 10.38 15.53
N LYS A 23 -13.49 11.37 16.35
CA LYS A 23 -14.44 12.41 15.97
C LYS A 23 -13.94 13.18 14.74
N PRO A 24 -14.82 13.55 13.80
CA PRO A 24 -14.49 14.51 12.74
C PRO A 24 -14.09 15.85 13.40
N ARG A 25 -12.99 16.43 12.92
CA ARG A 25 -12.58 17.78 13.32
C ARG A 25 -13.52 18.80 12.70
N GLU A 26 -14.00 19.75 13.52
CA GLU A 26 -14.71 20.94 13.09
C GLU A 26 -13.83 21.80 12.17
N GLU A 27 -14.46 22.35 11.14
CA GLU A 27 -13.84 23.32 10.23
C GLU A 27 -13.50 24.60 10.99
N VAL A 28 -12.22 24.92 11.08
CA VAL A 28 -11.72 26.24 11.51
C VAL A 28 -11.44 27.07 10.26
N LYS A 29 -12.23 28.12 10.06
CA LYS A 29 -11.97 29.15 9.06
C LYS A 29 -10.75 29.96 9.46
N PRO A 30 -9.84 30.29 8.54
CA PRO A 30 -8.71 31.18 8.86
C PRO A 30 -9.17 32.65 8.86
N GLU A 31 -8.98 33.33 9.99
CA GLU A 31 -9.02 34.78 10.06
C GLU A 31 -7.73 35.37 9.45
N VAL A 32 -7.94 36.31 8.54
CA VAL A 32 -6.88 37.12 7.92
C VAL A 32 -6.52 38.26 8.88
N GLN A 33 -5.29 38.28 9.37
CA GLN A 33 -4.69 39.51 9.91
C GLN A 33 -3.40 39.85 9.17
N SER A 34 -3.41 41.07 8.63
CA SER A 34 -2.31 41.74 7.98
C SER A 34 -1.30 42.30 8.98
N SER A 35 0.00 42.16 8.76
CA SER A 35 0.98 43.28 8.86
C SER A 35 2.43 42.83 8.68
N SER A 36 3.09 43.55 7.77
CA SER A 36 4.47 44.11 7.72
C SER A 36 5.70 43.20 7.72
N THR A 37 6.32 43.19 6.53
CA THR A 37 7.78 43.28 6.22
C THR A 37 8.80 42.91 7.31
N ILE A 38 9.65 41.94 6.99
CA ILE A 38 11.12 41.92 7.03
C ILE A 38 11.64 40.48 6.74
N ASP A 39 12.75 40.45 6.00
CA ASP A 39 13.68 39.37 5.67
C ASP A 39 13.33 38.33 4.60
N THR A 40 13.94 38.62 3.45
CA THR A 40 13.78 37.98 2.14
C THR A 40 14.80 36.84 1.88
N GLN A 41 15.35 36.13 2.83
CA GLN A 41 16.31 35.06 2.53
C GLN A 41 16.03 33.69 3.16
N GLU A 42 15.23 33.59 4.21
CA GLU A 42 14.89 32.26 4.81
C GLU A 42 13.59 31.65 4.34
N GLN A 43 12.72 32.44 3.67
CA GLN A 43 11.39 31.92 3.20
C GLN A 43 11.43 31.10 1.92
N LYS A 44 12.57 30.96 1.25
CA LYS A 44 12.66 30.18 0.02
C LYS A 44 12.84 28.66 0.21
N VAL A 45 13.11 28.19 1.40
CA VAL A 45 13.35 26.77 1.67
C VAL A 45 12.09 26.06 2.18
N GLU A 46 11.15 26.76 2.78
CA GLU A 46 9.94 26.15 3.38
C GLU A 46 8.78 25.94 2.40
N VAL A 47 8.77 26.64 1.28
CA VAL A 47 7.68 26.51 0.27
C VAL A 47 7.88 25.32 -0.68
N ALA A 48 9.05 24.69 -0.69
CA ALA A 48 9.39 23.59 -1.60
C ALA A 48 8.87 22.20 -1.17
N ASN A 49 8.23 22.04 0.00
CA ASN A 49 7.88 20.73 0.56
C ASN A 49 6.38 20.42 0.67
N LYS A 50 5.50 21.20 0.07
CA LYS A 50 4.12 20.74 -0.15
C LYS A 50 4.06 20.05 -1.50
N SER A 51 4.36 18.76 -1.51
CA SER A 51 4.15 17.94 -2.71
C SER A 51 2.65 17.86 -3.00
N VAL A 52 2.23 18.57 -4.03
CA VAL A 52 0.88 18.49 -4.56
C VAL A 52 0.86 17.31 -5.53
N VAL A 53 0.10 16.28 -5.21
CA VAL A 53 -0.10 15.14 -6.10
C VAL A 53 -1.41 15.30 -6.85
N ARG A 54 -1.36 15.23 -8.18
CA ARG A 54 -2.54 15.21 -9.04
C ARG A 54 -2.93 13.74 -9.26
N THR A 55 -4.15 13.39 -8.94
CA THR A 55 -4.76 12.10 -9.26
C THR A 55 -5.99 12.31 -10.15
N GLN A 56 -6.66 11.24 -10.54
CA GLN A 56 -7.86 11.28 -11.40
C GLN A 56 -8.94 12.27 -10.94
N ASP A 57 -9.07 12.48 -9.65
CA ASP A 57 -10.14 13.29 -9.06
C ASP A 57 -9.67 14.68 -8.64
N GLY A 58 -8.44 15.09 -9.04
CA GLY A 58 -7.95 16.43 -8.78
C GLY A 58 -6.59 16.51 -8.09
N ILE A 59 -6.35 17.63 -7.41
CA ILE A 59 -5.12 17.93 -6.70
C ILE A 59 -5.26 17.46 -5.26
N TYR A 60 -4.42 16.50 -4.83
CA TYR A 60 -4.36 16.06 -3.43
C TYR A 60 -3.20 16.75 -2.72
N GLN A 61 -3.49 17.31 -1.56
CA GLN A 61 -2.45 17.78 -0.64
C GLN A 61 -2.03 16.62 0.25
N CYS A 62 -0.72 16.46 0.48
CA CYS A 62 -0.26 15.56 1.53
C CYS A 62 -0.88 16.01 2.87
N GLY A 63 -1.43 15.06 3.61
CA GLY A 63 -1.90 15.29 4.97
C GLY A 63 -0.78 15.83 5.86
N GLU A 64 -1.12 16.50 6.93
CA GLU A 64 -0.14 16.96 7.93
C GLU A 64 0.45 15.79 8.74
N THR A 65 -0.20 14.60 8.70
CA THR A 65 0.21 13.41 9.46
C THR A 65 0.84 12.38 8.54
N ASP A 66 1.94 11.80 8.98
CA ASP A 66 2.54 10.65 8.32
C ASP A 66 1.76 9.37 8.69
N ILE A 67 1.51 8.48 7.72
CA ILE A 67 1.02 7.11 7.98
C ILE A 67 2.08 6.37 8.80
N PHE A 68 3.30 6.38 8.28
CA PHE A 68 4.46 5.82 8.96
C PHE A 68 5.59 6.84 9.04
N ASN A 69 6.22 6.88 10.21
CA ASN A 69 7.46 7.63 10.41
C ASN A 69 8.49 6.70 11.07
N LEU A 70 9.53 6.37 10.33
CA LEU A 70 10.65 5.58 10.79
C LEU A 70 11.79 6.52 11.16
N ILE A 71 12.25 6.45 12.40
CA ILE A 71 13.20 7.42 12.96
C ILE A 71 14.46 6.69 13.40
N ASN A 72 15.59 7.01 12.76
CA ASN A 72 16.93 6.52 13.11
C ASN A 72 17.02 4.99 13.20
N ILE A 73 16.32 4.28 12.30
CA ILE A 73 16.31 2.83 12.27
C ILE A 73 17.70 2.29 11.98
N SER A 74 18.19 1.38 12.84
CA SER A 74 19.44 0.69 12.62
C SER A 74 19.27 -0.81 12.84
N GLN A 75 19.80 -1.61 11.92
CA GLN A 75 19.74 -3.07 11.94
C GLN A 75 20.99 -3.67 11.30
N THR A 76 21.59 -4.61 12.00
CA THR A 76 22.78 -5.35 11.53
C THR A 76 22.50 -6.86 11.61
N PHE A 77 22.97 -7.62 10.62
CA PHE A 77 22.95 -9.08 10.59
C PHE A 77 24.40 -9.59 10.42
N GLY A 78 24.98 -10.11 11.51
CA GLY A 78 26.42 -10.36 11.55
C GLY A 78 27.18 -9.06 11.28
N ASP A 79 28.08 -9.07 10.32
CA ASP A 79 28.84 -7.87 9.90
C ASP A 79 28.11 -6.98 8.89
N TYR A 80 26.95 -7.42 8.39
CA TYR A 80 26.19 -6.70 7.37
C TYR A 80 25.25 -5.67 7.99
N LYS A 81 25.55 -4.38 7.75
CA LYS A 81 24.72 -3.26 8.20
C LYS A 81 23.61 -3.03 7.17
N LEU A 82 22.41 -3.52 7.44
CA LEU A 82 21.25 -3.36 6.58
C LEU A 82 20.73 -1.92 6.62
N PHE A 83 20.46 -1.43 7.81
CA PHE A 83 20.04 -0.05 8.08
C PHE A 83 21.02 0.62 9.05
N GLU A 84 21.39 1.87 8.75
CA GLU A 84 22.23 2.70 9.60
C GLU A 84 21.63 4.12 9.64
N ASN A 85 21.02 4.48 10.76
CA ASN A 85 20.27 5.74 10.96
C ASN A 85 19.27 6.01 9.81
N PHE A 86 18.57 4.98 9.37
CA PHE A 86 17.61 5.07 8.28
C PHE A 86 16.36 5.81 8.74
N ASN A 87 15.92 6.77 7.93
CA ASN A 87 14.71 7.53 8.14
C ASN A 87 13.82 7.43 6.91
N LEU A 88 12.51 7.26 7.14
CA LEU A 88 11.51 7.20 6.07
C LEU A 88 10.18 7.74 6.59
N ASN A 89 9.62 8.70 5.87
CA ASN A 89 8.26 9.19 6.12
C ASN A 89 7.35 8.79 4.96
N ILE A 90 6.30 8.05 5.28
CA ILE A 90 5.20 7.74 4.35
C ILE A 90 4.04 8.64 4.71
N LYS A 91 3.82 9.67 3.91
CA LYS A 91 2.80 10.70 4.15
C LYS A 91 1.42 10.18 3.78
N ASP A 92 0.41 10.60 4.53
CA ASP A 92 -0.98 10.37 4.19
C ASP A 92 -1.47 11.39 3.16
N PHE A 93 -2.29 10.96 2.21
CA PHE A 93 -2.99 11.89 1.32
C PHE A 93 -4.33 12.25 1.95
N THR A 94 -4.61 13.53 2.05
CA THR A 94 -5.88 14.00 2.58
C THR A 94 -7.03 13.47 1.70
N ASN A 95 -7.97 12.79 2.33
CA ASN A 95 -9.25 12.36 1.74
C ASN A 95 -9.17 11.25 0.67
N LYS A 96 -8.05 10.53 0.52
CA LYS A 96 -7.98 9.38 -0.40
C LYS A 96 -6.90 8.38 -0.01
N GLY A 97 -7.21 7.10 -0.21
CA GLY A 97 -6.21 6.04 -0.20
C GLY A 97 -5.15 6.27 -1.29
N GLN A 98 -4.02 5.65 -1.15
CA GLN A 98 -2.89 5.80 -2.07
C GLN A 98 -2.24 4.46 -2.38
N PHE A 99 -1.60 4.37 -3.53
CA PHE A 99 -0.78 3.23 -3.88
C PHE A 99 0.69 3.66 -3.90
N ILE A 100 1.48 3.11 -2.98
CA ILE A 100 2.89 3.43 -2.81
C ILE A 100 3.72 2.21 -3.17
N SER A 101 4.77 2.38 -3.98
CA SER A 101 5.77 1.34 -4.17
C SER A 101 7.11 1.73 -3.56
N ILE A 102 7.78 0.74 -2.99
CA ILE A 102 9.15 0.83 -2.47
C ILE A 102 10.02 -0.08 -3.33
N MET A 103 10.93 0.52 -4.08
CA MET A 103 11.83 -0.16 -5.00
C MET A 103 13.27 -0.09 -4.52
N GLY A 104 14.09 -0.99 -5.01
CA GLY A 104 15.53 -1.00 -4.73
C GLY A 104 16.14 -2.33 -5.10
N ALA A 105 17.48 -2.41 -5.12
CA ALA A 105 18.21 -3.61 -5.45
C ALA A 105 17.86 -4.78 -4.52
N SER A 106 18.06 -6.01 -4.99
CA SER A 106 17.91 -7.20 -4.15
C SER A 106 18.82 -7.08 -2.91
N GLY A 107 18.29 -7.49 -1.75
CA GLY A 107 19.03 -7.43 -0.49
C GLY A 107 19.13 -6.04 0.16
N CYS A 108 18.56 -4.98 -0.41
CA CYS A 108 18.61 -3.64 0.22
C CYS A 108 17.71 -3.49 1.47
N GLY A 109 16.92 -4.50 1.83
CA GLY A 109 16.12 -4.49 3.06
C GLY A 109 14.63 -4.25 2.88
N LYS A 110 14.09 -4.26 1.65
CA LYS A 110 12.67 -3.99 1.37
C LYS A 110 11.70 -4.86 2.17
N SER A 111 11.86 -6.18 2.11
CA SER A 111 10.99 -7.11 2.86
C SER A 111 11.18 -6.99 4.38
N THR A 112 12.39 -6.64 4.85
CA THR A 112 12.63 -6.35 6.26
C THR A 112 11.90 -5.07 6.68
N LEU A 113 12.00 -4.02 5.85
CA LEU A 113 11.26 -2.78 6.04
C LEU A 113 9.75 -3.02 6.12
N LEU A 114 9.22 -3.82 5.18
CA LEU A 114 7.80 -4.15 5.16
C LEU A 114 7.34 -4.91 6.42
N LYS A 115 8.18 -5.85 6.92
CA LYS A 115 7.93 -6.55 8.18
C LYS A 115 7.95 -5.62 9.39
N TYR A 116 8.76 -4.55 9.36
CA TYR A 116 8.72 -3.51 10.37
C TYR A 116 7.41 -2.73 10.32
N LEU A 117 6.95 -2.33 9.12
CA LEU A 117 5.67 -1.64 8.95
C LEU A 117 4.46 -2.52 9.36
N ALA A 118 4.58 -3.83 9.18
CA ALA A 118 3.56 -4.79 9.62
C ALA A 118 3.56 -5.04 11.13
N GLY A 119 4.55 -4.51 11.87
CA GLY A 119 4.73 -4.82 13.30
C GLY A 119 5.21 -6.25 13.59
N LEU A 120 5.60 -7.03 12.54
CA LEU A 120 6.05 -8.41 12.66
C LEU A 120 7.46 -8.52 13.25
N ASN A 121 8.29 -7.50 12.99
CA ASN A 121 9.65 -7.42 13.49
C ASN A 121 9.89 -6.02 14.07
N LYS A 122 10.84 -5.93 15.01
CA LYS A 122 11.31 -4.66 15.58
C LYS A 122 12.75 -4.40 15.13
N PRO A 123 13.12 -3.17 14.81
CA PRO A 123 14.51 -2.83 14.53
C PRO A 123 15.36 -2.91 15.80
N ALA A 124 16.67 -3.11 15.63
CA ALA A 124 17.61 -3.15 16.77
C ALA A 124 17.73 -1.78 17.47
N LYS A 125 17.57 -0.67 16.70
CA LYS A 125 17.54 0.70 17.22
C LYS A 125 16.59 1.54 16.38
N GLY A 126 16.07 2.62 16.99
CA GLY A 126 15.16 3.56 16.39
C GLY A 126 13.71 3.23 16.68
N ASP A 127 12.82 4.11 16.24
CA ASP A 127 11.40 4.05 16.52
C ASP A 127 10.59 4.04 15.23
N ILE A 128 9.45 3.35 15.26
CA ILE A 128 8.47 3.32 14.19
C ILE A 128 7.18 3.90 14.74
N LEU A 129 6.74 4.99 14.16
CA LEU A 129 5.46 5.61 14.48
C LEU A 129 4.45 5.28 13.39
N PHE A 130 3.24 4.96 13.81
CA PHE A 130 2.07 4.75 13.00
C PHE A 130 1.02 5.80 13.36
N TYR A 131 0.67 6.68 12.43
CA TYR A 131 -0.15 7.87 12.69
C TYR A 131 0.31 8.65 13.93
N GLY A 132 1.64 8.90 14.02
CA GLY A 132 2.27 9.65 15.10
C GLY A 132 2.35 8.94 16.45
N LYS A 133 1.93 7.68 16.56
CA LYS A 133 2.02 6.85 17.79
C LYS A 133 2.97 5.70 17.58
N PRO A 134 3.68 5.22 18.63
CA PRO A 134 4.51 4.02 18.52
C PRO A 134 3.71 2.84 17.96
N LEU A 135 4.23 2.22 16.89
CA LEU A 135 3.61 1.06 16.25
C LEU A 135 3.51 -0.12 17.24
N LYS A 136 2.33 -0.72 17.33
CA LYS A 136 2.03 -1.87 18.18
C LYS A 136 1.68 -3.08 17.34
N GLU A 137 1.94 -4.28 17.88
CA GLU A 137 1.49 -5.54 17.25
C GLU A 137 -0.04 -5.62 17.11
N THR A 138 -0.77 -4.89 17.95
CA THR A 138 -2.24 -4.80 17.93
C THR A 138 -2.81 -3.89 16.84
N ASP A 139 -1.98 -3.12 16.13
CA ASP A 139 -2.43 -2.23 15.06
C ASP A 139 -2.92 -2.99 13.82
N ASN A 140 -2.61 -4.30 13.77
CA ASN A 140 -3.23 -5.28 12.86
C ASN A 140 -3.17 -4.87 11.37
N ILE A 141 -1.96 -4.55 10.90
CA ILE A 141 -1.70 -4.16 9.52
C ILE A 141 -1.50 -5.43 8.68
N PRO A 142 -2.45 -5.79 7.79
CA PRO A 142 -2.39 -7.01 7.02
C PRO A 142 -1.31 -6.94 5.94
N MET A 143 -0.72 -8.11 5.65
CA MET A 143 0.34 -8.25 4.66
C MET A 143 0.10 -9.45 3.75
N ILE A 144 0.28 -9.24 2.45
CA ILE A 144 0.38 -10.30 1.44
C ILE A 144 1.86 -10.61 1.26
N PHE A 145 2.22 -11.87 1.47
CA PHE A 145 3.59 -12.35 1.38
C PHE A 145 3.93 -12.80 -0.04
N GLN A 146 5.22 -12.83 -0.37
CA GLN A 146 5.75 -13.39 -1.61
C GLN A 146 5.34 -14.85 -1.80
N GLN A 147 5.40 -15.67 -0.74
CA GLN A 147 4.89 -17.02 -0.75
C GLN A 147 3.38 -17.02 -0.46
N TYR A 148 2.67 -17.95 -1.11
CA TYR A 148 1.24 -18.09 -0.89
C TYR A 148 0.95 -18.38 0.58
N SER A 149 0.14 -17.53 1.19
CA SER A 149 -0.15 -17.58 2.63
C SER A 149 -1.54 -18.12 2.94
N SER A 150 -2.25 -18.67 1.95
CA SER A 150 -3.54 -19.30 2.17
C SER A 150 -3.39 -20.60 2.97
N PHE A 151 -4.32 -20.84 3.89
CA PHE A 151 -4.33 -22.07 4.66
C PHE A 151 -4.86 -23.22 3.79
N ASP A 152 -3.99 -24.18 3.48
CA ASP A 152 -4.24 -25.30 2.57
C ASP A 152 -5.40 -26.21 3.00
N TRP A 153 -5.64 -26.28 4.31
CA TRP A 153 -6.69 -27.08 4.95
C TRP A 153 -8.04 -26.34 5.12
N MET A 154 -8.16 -25.17 4.54
CA MET A 154 -9.36 -24.34 4.55
C MET A 154 -9.86 -24.11 3.13
N THR A 155 -11.18 -23.98 2.98
CA THR A 155 -11.79 -23.51 1.75
C THR A 155 -11.47 -22.04 1.51
N VAL A 156 -11.74 -21.52 0.30
CA VAL A 156 -11.61 -20.08 0.01
C VAL A 156 -12.48 -19.27 0.97
N LEU A 157 -13.73 -19.67 1.17
CA LEU A 157 -14.65 -19.00 2.10
C LEU A 157 -14.11 -18.97 3.52
N GLU A 158 -13.61 -20.09 4.02
CA GLU A 158 -13.04 -20.18 5.37
C GLU A 158 -11.79 -19.31 5.54
N ASN A 159 -10.90 -19.31 4.53
CA ASN A 159 -9.71 -18.45 4.51
C ASN A 159 -10.10 -16.98 4.62
N VAL A 160 -11.05 -16.52 3.81
CA VAL A 160 -11.47 -15.10 3.79
C VAL A 160 -12.25 -14.74 5.06
N ALA A 161 -13.07 -15.64 5.58
CA ALA A 161 -13.85 -15.42 6.80
C ALA A 161 -13.00 -15.46 8.09
N LEU A 162 -11.77 -15.98 8.03
CA LEU A 162 -10.95 -16.22 9.23
C LEU A 162 -10.66 -14.97 10.06
N PRO A 163 -10.24 -13.82 9.50
CA PRO A 163 -9.99 -12.61 10.31
C PRO A 163 -11.22 -12.15 11.07
N MET A 164 -12.40 -12.23 10.45
CA MET A 164 -13.66 -11.88 11.09
C MET A 164 -14.04 -12.88 12.19
N LYS A 165 -13.74 -14.18 11.97
CA LYS A 165 -13.91 -15.21 13.00
C LYS A 165 -13.06 -14.92 14.23
N MET A 166 -11.81 -14.53 14.03
CA MET A 166 -10.90 -14.17 15.13
C MET A 166 -11.37 -12.95 15.92
N LYS A 167 -12.09 -12.03 15.27
CA LYS A 167 -12.73 -10.87 15.90
C LYS A 167 -14.10 -11.18 16.54
N GLY A 168 -14.54 -12.45 16.54
CA GLY A 168 -15.79 -12.89 17.16
C GLY A 168 -17.05 -12.59 16.33
N VAL A 169 -16.92 -12.22 15.04
CA VAL A 169 -18.09 -11.95 14.18
C VAL A 169 -18.92 -13.24 14.00
N PRO A 170 -20.26 -13.18 14.15
CA PRO A 170 -21.17 -14.33 14.00
C PRO A 170 -20.99 -15.04 12.64
N LYS A 171 -21.19 -16.37 12.63
CA LYS A 171 -20.93 -17.20 11.42
C LYS A 171 -21.65 -16.68 10.19
N LYS A 172 -22.94 -16.44 10.27
CA LYS A 172 -23.76 -15.99 9.14
C LYS A 172 -23.23 -14.68 8.57
N GLU A 173 -22.96 -13.70 9.42
CA GLU A 173 -22.51 -12.36 9.04
C GLU A 173 -21.11 -12.42 8.36
N ARG A 174 -20.14 -13.15 8.96
CA ARG A 174 -18.80 -13.23 8.38
C ARG A 174 -18.78 -13.99 7.05
N GLU A 175 -19.64 -15.01 6.86
CA GLU A 175 -19.75 -15.75 5.60
C GLU A 175 -20.37 -14.87 4.51
N GLU A 176 -21.41 -14.09 4.83
CA GLU A 176 -22.01 -13.14 3.89
C GLU A 176 -20.99 -12.06 3.46
N LYS A 177 -20.21 -11.51 4.40
CA LYS A 177 -19.14 -10.56 4.11
C LYS A 177 -18.02 -11.19 3.29
N ALA A 178 -17.59 -12.41 3.64
CA ALA A 178 -16.55 -13.13 2.92
C ALA A 178 -16.97 -13.41 1.47
N MET A 179 -18.23 -13.81 1.23
CA MET A 179 -18.76 -14.01 -0.12
C MET A 179 -18.66 -12.74 -0.98
N LYS A 180 -18.99 -11.59 -0.41
CA LYS A 180 -18.87 -10.30 -1.11
C LYS A 180 -17.40 -9.98 -1.47
N LEU A 181 -16.46 -10.21 -0.55
CA LEU A 181 -15.03 -10.00 -0.80
C LEU A 181 -14.47 -10.98 -1.84
N ILE A 182 -14.92 -12.25 -1.83
CA ILE A 182 -14.55 -13.26 -2.82
C ILE A 182 -15.03 -12.82 -4.22
N GLU A 183 -16.25 -12.30 -4.33
CA GLU A 183 -16.76 -11.77 -5.60
C GLU A 183 -15.97 -10.53 -6.05
N LEU A 184 -15.62 -9.61 -5.12
CA LEU A 184 -14.83 -8.42 -5.40
C LEU A 184 -13.46 -8.74 -6.01
N VAL A 185 -12.79 -9.77 -5.51
CA VAL A 185 -11.48 -10.20 -6.04
C VAL A 185 -11.58 -11.15 -7.23
N GLY A 186 -12.78 -11.34 -7.81
CA GLY A 186 -12.99 -12.16 -9.00
C GLY A 186 -12.89 -13.68 -8.77
N LEU A 187 -13.21 -14.15 -7.56
CA LEU A 187 -13.19 -15.58 -7.20
C LEU A 187 -14.59 -16.18 -7.02
N LYS A 188 -15.64 -15.53 -7.55
CA LYS A 188 -17.01 -16.07 -7.52
C LYS A 188 -17.07 -17.46 -8.13
N GLY A 189 -17.72 -18.39 -7.44
CA GLY A 189 -17.83 -19.81 -7.83
C GLY A 189 -16.66 -20.69 -7.32
N HIS A 190 -15.70 -20.07 -6.56
CA HIS A 190 -14.58 -20.79 -5.96
C HIS A 190 -14.71 -20.95 -4.44
N GLU A 191 -15.78 -20.49 -3.83
CA GLU A 191 -15.97 -20.34 -2.39
C GLU A 191 -15.71 -21.65 -1.62
N ASN A 192 -16.18 -22.77 -2.17
CA ASN A 192 -16.08 -24.10 -1.56
C ASN A 192 -14.83 -24.88 -2.00
N LYS A 193 -13.99 -24.30 -2.88
CA LYS A 193 -12.74 -24.94 -3.26
C LYS A 193 -11.73 -24.84 -2.11
N TRP A 194 -11.03 -25.94 -1.88
CA TRP A 194 -9.90 -25.97 -0.96
C TRP A 194 -8.73 -25.21 -1.59
N ALA A 195 -7.95 -24.54 -0.78
CA ALA A 195 -6.76 -23.84 -1.29
C ALA A 195 -5.78 -24.82 -1.97
N LYS A 196 -5.76 -26.08 -1.55
CA LYS A 196 -4.86 -27.12 -2.07
C LYS A 196 -5.54 -28.14 -3.02
N MET A 197 -6.81 -28.47 -2.85
CA MET A 197 -7.47 -29.53 -3.63
C MET A 197 -8.92 -29.18 -4.00
N PRO A 198 -9.29 -29.11 -5.30
CA PRO A 198 -8.38 -29.02 -6.45
C PRO A 198 -7.54 -27.75 -6.36
N PRO A 199 -6.27 -27.79 -6.81
CA PRO A 199 -5.36 -26.66 -6.59
C PRO A 199 -5.88 -25.41 -7.28
N LEU A 200 -5.86 -24.31 -6.53
CA LEU A 200 -6.04 -22.98 -7.10
C LEU A 200 -4.75 -22.57 -7.82
N SER A 201 -4.87 -21.79 -8.89
CA SER A 201 -3.69 -21.19 -9.52
C SER A 201 -2.99 -20.21 -8.57
N GLY A 202 -1.72 -19.90 -8.82
CA GLY A 202 -0.98 -18.93 -8.02
C GLY A 202 -1.68 -17.57 -7.92
N GLY A 203 -2.23 -17.08 -9.05
CA GLY A 203 -3.00 -15.84 -9.06
C GLY A 203 -4.30 -15.94 -8.24
N GLN A 204 -4.98 -17.09 -8.26
CA GLN A 204 -6.16 -17.31 -7.43
C GLN A 204 -5.80 -17.33 -5.94
N LEU A 205 -4.68 -17.96 -5.55
CA LEU A 205 -4.19 -17.95 -4.16
C LEU A 205 -3.83 -16.53 -3.67
N GLN A 206 -3.22 -15.71 -4.53
CA GLN A 206 -2.96 -14.29 -4.20
C GLN A 206 -4.25 -13.48 -4.04
N ARG A 207 -5.27 -13.74 -4.86
CA ARG A 207 -6.58 -13.11 -4.68
C ARG A 207 -7.30 -13.54 -3.40
N VAL A 208 -7.14 -14.81 -2.98
CA VAL A 208 -7.61 -15.25 -1.65
C VAL A 208 -6.89 -14.49 -0.54
N ALA A 209 -5.58 -14.32 -0.66
CA ALA A 209 -4.82 -13.53 0.31
C ALA A 209 -5.27 -12.06 0.36
N LEU A 210 -5.53 -11.45 -0.81
CA LEU A 210 -6.08 -10.08 -0.89
C LEU A 210 -7.46 -9.98 -0.21
N ALA A 211 -8.39 -10.89 -0.54
CA ALA A 211 -9.72 -10.91 0.08
C ALA A 211 -9.64 -11.08 1.61
N ARG A 212 -8.70 -11.91 2.08
CA ARG A 212 -8.43 -12.09 3.51
C ARG A 212 -7.88 -10.81 4.16
N CYS A 213 -6.99 -10.08 3.50
CA CYS A 213 -6.50 -8.79 3.98
C CYS A 213 -7.64 -7.77 4.07
N LEU A 214 -8.50 -7.68 3.05
CA LEU A 214 -9.69 -6.81 3.06
C LEU A 214 -10.65 -7.16 4.20
N ALA A 215 -10.80 -8.46 4.53
CA ALA A 215 -11.64 -8.92 5.64
C ALA A 215 -11.15 -8.47 7.02
N THR A 216 -9.92 -7.98 7.15
CA THR A 216 -9.42 -7.36 8.38
C THR A 216 -10.02 -5.98 8.64
N ASN A 217 -10.59 -5.34 7.62
CA ASN A 217 -11.07 -3.96 7.64
C ASN A 217 -9.97 -2.96 8.02
N SER A 218 -8.76 -3.19 7.54
CA SER A 218 -7.64 -2.26 7.67
C SER A 218 -7.59 -1.31 6.47
N ASN A 219 -7.32 -0.04 6.72
CA ASN A 219 -7.14 0.95 5.66
C ASN A 219 -5.75 0.84 5.00
N ILE A 220 -4.84 0.02 5.54
CA ILE A 220 -3.50 -0.18 4.99
C ILE A 220 -3.29 -1.66 4.71
N ILE A 221 -2.78 -1.97 3.53
CA ILE A 221 -2.45 -3.32 3.08
C ILE A 221 -1.02 -3.30 2.53
N LEU A 222 -0.19 -4.19 3.06
CA LEU A 222 1.19 -4.35 2.66
C LEU A 222 1.32 -5.48 1.65
N LEU A 223 2.15 -5.29 0.60
CA LEU A 223 2.37 -6.24 -0.49
C LEU A 223 3.87 -6.52 -0.62
N ASP A 224 4.32 -7.74 -0.30
CA ASP A 224 5.72 -8.15 -0.41
C ASP A 224 5.91 -9.03 -1.65
N GLU A 225 6.40 -8.43 -2.74
CA GLU A 225 6.65 -9.11 -4.02
C GLU A 225 5.50 -10.08 -4.44
N TYR A 226 4.27 -9.65 -4.23
CA TYR A 226 3.04 -10.46 -4.33
C TYR A 226 2.84 -11.09 -5.72
N SER A 227 3.43 -10.50 -6.76
CA SER A 227 3.34 -10.97 -8.15
C SER A 227 4.49 -11.91 -8.55
N SER A 228 5.45 -12.14 -7.65
CA SER A 228 6.58 -13.04 -7.86
C SER A 228 6.10 -14.48 -8.09
N GLY A 229 6.57 -15.09 -9.16
CA GLY A 229 6.17 -16.46 -9.52
C GLY A 229 4.84 -16.59 -10.27
N LEU A 230 4.15 -15.50 -10.56
CA LEU A 230 2.99 -15.49 -11.45
C LEU A 230 3.43 -15.40 -12.92
N ASP A 231 2.72 -16.10 -13.80
CA ASP A 231 2.84 -15.87 -15.24
C ASP A 231 2.33 -14.46 -15.61
N ILE A 232 2.71 -13.98 -16.79
CA ILE A 232 2.43 -12.61 -17.23
C ILE A 232 0.93 -12.27 -17.19
N LEU A 233 0.08 -13.18 -17.64
CA LEU A 233 -1.38 -12.94 -17.69
C LEU A 233 -1.97 -12.90 -16.28
N SER A 234 -1.59 -13.85 -15.42
CA SER A 234 -1.98 -13.86 -14.01
C SER A 234 -1.52 -12.63 -13.26
N LYS A 235 -0.30 -12.15 -13.56
CA LYS A 235 0.27 -10.91 -13.00
C LYS A 235 -0.57 -9.69 -13.38
N HIS A 236 -0.85 -9.48 -14.66
CA HIS A 236 -1.68 -8.38 -15.13
C HIS A 236 -3.08 -8.44 -14.51
N SER A 237 -3.69 -9.63 -14.50
CA SER A 237 -5.01 -9.84 -13.92
C SER A 237 -5.05 -9.55 -12.41
N MET A 238 -3.97 -9.82 -11.68
CA MET A 238 -3.86 -9.47 -10.26
C MET A 238 -3.68 -7.97 -10.06
N GLN A 239 -2.91 -7.30 -10.90
CA GLN A 239 -2.74 -5.84 -10.90
C GLN A 239 -4.07 -5.12 -11.14
N ASP A 240 -4.86 -5.61 -12.12
CA ASP A 240 -6.19 -5.07 -12.38
C ASP A 240 -7.12 -5.27 -11.18
N THR A 241 -7.06 -6.44 -10.52
CA THR A 241 -7.82 -6.70 -9.28
C THR A 241 -7.44 -5.73 -8.15
N LEU A 242 -6.15 -5.42 -7.98
CA LEU A 242 -5.71 -4.44 -6.99
C LEU A 242 -6.25 -3.03 -7.31
N LEU A 243 -6.24 -2.63 -8.58
CA LEU A 243 -6.83 -1.36 -9.02
C LEU A 243 -8.35 -1.38 -8.88
N ASP A 244 -9.03 -2.51 -9.13
CA ASP A 244 -10.47 -2.66 -8.89
C ASP A 244 -10.81 -2.39 -7.42
N VAL A 245 -10.04 -2.96 -6.50
CA VAL A 245 -10.18 -2.70 -5.07
C VAL A 245 -9.89 -1.23 -4.75
N TYR A 246 -8.78 -0.69 -5.28
CA TYR A 246 -8.36 0.69 -5.03
C TYR A 246 -9.41 1.71 -5.48
N TYR A 247 -9.96 1.57 -6.70
CA TYR A 247 -10.92 2.54 -7.24
C TYR A 247 -12.37 2.32 -6.80
N SER A 248 -12.71 1.10 -6.36
CA SER A 248 -14.10 0.75 -6.01
C SER A 248 -14.38 0.81 -4.52
N SER A 249 -13.35 0.95 -3.71
CA SER A 249 -13.45 0.82 -2.27
C SER A 249 -13.91 2.12 -1.62
N GLU A 250 -14.99 2.05 -0.85
CA GLU A 250 -15.35 3.10 0.12
C GLU A 250 -14.35 3.13 1.30
N LEU A 251 -13.48 2.13 1.39
CA LEU A 251 -12.45 2.04 2.44
C LEU A 251 -11.23 2.90 2.12
N ASP A 252 -11.12 3.41 0.88
CA ASP A 252 -9.95 4.15 0.41
C ASP A 252 -8.62 3.53 0.85
N PRO A 253 -8.34 2.25 0.48
CA PRO A 253 -7.19 1.55 1.02
C PRO A 253 -5.88 2.16 0.54
N THR A 254 -4.94 2.30 1.45
CA THR A 254 -3.55 2.57 1.11
C THR A 254 -2.83 1.24 0.92
N PHE A 255 -2.31 1.02 -0.28
CA PHE A 255 -1.42 -0.10 -0.58
C PHE A 255 0.04 0.35 -0.47
N ILE A 256 0.87 -0.42 0.25
CA ILE A 256 2.32 -0.23 0.27
C ILE A 256 2.93 -1.50 -0.31
N ASN A 257 3.43 -1.38 -1.54
CA ASN A 257 4.01 -2.46 -2.31
C ASN A 257 5.53 -2.43 -2.24
N VAL A 258 6.14 -3.57 -2.05
CA VAL A 258 7.57 -3.78 -2.25
C VAL A 258 7.75 -4.63 -3.50
N GLY A 259 8.54 -4.13 -4.44
CA GLY A 259 8.75 -4.81 -5.71
C GLY A 259 10.06 -4.44 -6.37
N HIS A 260 10.39 -5.16 -7.44
CA HIS A 260 11.55 -4.92 -8.28
C HIS A 260 11.19 -4.70 -9.77
N ASP A 261 9.92 -4.92 -10.13
CA ASP A 261 9.43 -4.68 -11.49
C ASP A 261 9.00 -3.21 -11.64
N ILE A 262 9.77 -2.47 -12.45
CA ILE A 262 9.56 -1.03 -12.66
C ILE A 262 8.20 -0.78 -13.30
N SER A 263 7.85 -1.56 -14.33
CA SER A 263 6.58 -1.39 -15.05
C SER A 263 5.37 -1.63 -14.15
N GLU A 264 5.45 -2.62 -13.25
CA GLU A 264 4.41 -2.87 -12.25
C GLU A 264 4.27 -1.69 -11.30
N CYS A 265 5.39 -1.22 -10.75
CA CYS A 265 5.38 -0.11 -9.80
C CYS A 265 4.85 1.19 -10.44
N VAL A 266 5.24 1.49 -11.68
CA VAL A 266 4.72 2.66 -12.42
C VAL A 266 3.23 2.52 -12.70
N TYR A 267 2.77 1.31 -13.07
CA TYR A 267 1.35 1.07 -13.38
C TYR A 267 0.44 1.28 -12.16
N LEU A 268 0.86 0.80 -10.99
CA LEU A 268 0.02 0.79 -9.80
C LEU A 268 0.12 2.08 -8.98
N SER A 269 1.31 2.68 -8.88
CA SER A 269 1.61 3.63 -7.81
C SER A 269 1.23 5.08 -8.12
N ASN A 270 0.89 5.80 -7.06
CA ASN A 270 0.87 7.27 -7.04
C ASN A 270 2.25 7.82 -6.66
N ARG A 271 3.03 7.04 -5.88
CA ARG A 271 4.37 7.43 -5.41
C ARG A 271 5.30 6.23 -5.32
N ILE A 272 6.53 6.41 -5.75
CA ILE A 272 7.58 5.40 -5.71
C ILE A 272 8.77 5.92 -4.90
N TYR A 273 9.15 5.15 -3.87
CA TYR A 273 10.38 5.37 -3.11
C TYR A 273 11.48 4.46 -3.66
N ILE A 274 12.63 5.01 -4.03
CA ILE A 274 13.78 4.24 -4.51
C ILE A 274 14.83 4.18 -3.40
N LEU A 275 15.20 2.95 -3.03
CA LEU A 275 16.17 2.68 -1.97
C LEU A 275 17.53 2.25 -2.54
N THR A 276 18.60 2.74 -1.90
CA THR A 276 19.96 2.22 -2.12
C THR A 276 20.19 0.98 -1.24
N ALA A 277 21.36 0.36 -1.39
CA ALA A 277 21.83 -0.69 -0.50
C ALA A 277 23.21 -0.33 0.06
N ASN A 278 23.58 -0.92 1.20
CA ASN A 278 24.90 -0.87 1.83
C ASN A 278 25.42 0.53 2.22
N PRO A 279 24.83 1.20 3.19
CA PRO A 279 23.59 0.91 3.89
C PRO A 279 22.34 1.35 3.11
N CYS A 280 21.17 0.83 3.48
CA CYS A 280 19.90 1.23 2.89
C CYS A 280 19.60 2.70 3.20
N LYS A 281 19.29 3.48 2.16
CA LYS A 281 18.85 4.87 2.27
C LYS A 281 17.77 5.15 1.23
N VAL A 282 16.91 6.12 1.51
CA VAL A 282 16.01 6.66 0.49
C VAL A 282 16.85 7.50 -0.47
N HIS A 283 16.94 7.06 -1.73
CA HIS A 283 17.68 7.78 -2.78
C HIS A 283 16.82 8.88 -3.40
N SER A 284 15.60 8.51 -3.81
CA SER A 284 14.66 9.43 -4.46
C SER A 284 13.23 9.02 -4.22
N VAL A 285 12.33 9.98 -4.36
CA VAL A 285 10.89 9.80 -4.29
C VAL A 285 10.30 10.38 -5.58
N ILE A 286 9.52 9.56 -6.30
CA ILE A 286 8.96 9.90 -7.59
C ILE A 286 7.44 9.85 -7.49
N ASP A 287 6.78 10.96 -7.79
CA ASP A 287 5.33 11.02 -7.92
C ASP A 287 4.91 10.61 -9.34
N ILE A 288 3.96 9.69 -9.42
CA ILE A 288 3.41 9.16 -10.67
C ILE A 288 2.03 9.74 -10.87
N ASP A 289 1.88 10.56 -11.90
CA ASP A 289 0.63 11.22 -12.23
C ASP A 289 0.11 10.78 -13.61
N PHE A 290 -0.99 10.05 -13.60
CA PHE A 290 -1.75 9.67 -14.80
C PHE A 290 -3.16 10.27 -14.80
N SER A 291 -3.41 11.34 -14.05
CA SER A 291 -4.73 11.97 -13.91
C SER A 291 -5.38 12.34 -15.23
N GLU A 292 -4.58 12.73 -16.21
CA GLU A 292 -5.05 13.10 -17.56
C GLU A 292 -5.65 11.91 -18.35
N TYR A 293 -5.33 10.68 -17.99
CA TYR A 293 -5.84 9.47 -18.65
C TYR A 293 -7.08 8.88 -17.95
N GLY A 294 -7.50 9.44 -16.83
CA GLY A 294 -8.60 8.93 -16.04
C GLY A 294 -8.27 7.61 -15.30
N ASP A 295 -9.21 6.66 -15.29
CA ASP A 295 -9.01 5.36 -14.64
C ASP A 295 -7.98 4.52 -15.40
N ARG A 296 -6.91 4.11 -14.72
CA ARG A 296 -5.79 3.34 -15.29
C ARG A 296 -6.23 2.01 -15.91
N ARG A 297 -7.32 1.42 -15.42
CA ARG A 297 -7.87 0.15 -15.94
C ARG A 297 -8.52 0.32 -17.32
N ASN A 298 -9.13 1.49 -17.56
CA ASN A 298 -9.88 1.79 -18.79
C ASN A 298 -9.02 2.42 -19.88
N SER A 299 -7.82 2.83 -19.53
CA SER A 299 -6.87 3.47 -20.42
C SER A 299 -5.75 2.51 -20.79
N ASN A 300 -5.28 2.57 -22.02
CA ASN A 300 -4.09 1.81 -22.43
C ASN A 300 -2.80 2.51 -21.94
N ILE A 301 -2.75 2.81 -20.64
CA ILE A 301 -1.67 3.60 -20.02
C ILE A 301 -0.30 3.03 -20.35
N ARG A 302 -0.15 1.70 -20.34
CA ARG A 302 1.13 1.02 -20.61
C ARG A 302 1.68 1.30 -22.01
N SER A 303 0.83 1.75 -22.94
CA SER A 303 1.22 2.10 -24.31
C SER A 303 1.40 3.61 -24.50
N THR A 304 1.28 4.42 -23.45
CA THR A 304 1.48 5.86 -23.55
C THR A 304 2.95 6.24 -23.43
N ASP A 305 3.35 7.32 -24.11
CA ASP A 305 4.70 7.87 -24.04
C ASP A 305 5.05 8.25 -22.60
N LYS A 306 4.10 8.77 -21.85
CA LYS A 306 4.28 9.17 -20.44
C LYS A 306 4.64 7.97 -19.56
N PHE A 307 4.01 6.83 -19.78
CA PHE A 307 4.36 5.59 -19.08
C PHE A 307 5.80 5.19 -19.39
N GLY A 308 6.18 5.18 -20.68
CA GLY A 308 7.54 4.90 -21.11
C GLY A 308 8.57 5.86 -20.52
N GLN A 309 8.25 7.16 -20.41
CA GLN A 309 9.11 8.16 -19.78
C GLN A 309 9.34 7.87 -18.29
N TYR A 310 8.29 7.52 -17.51
CA TYR A 310 8.47 7.14 -16.10
C TYR A 310 9.32 5.88 -15.95
N VAL A 311 9.07 4.85 -16.78
CA VAL A 311 9.85 3.61 -16.74
C VAL A 311 11.33 3.91 -17.02
N SER A 312 11.63 4.62 -18.11
CA SER A 312 13.01 4.97 -18.48
C SER A 312 13.70 5.85 -17.44
N HIS A 313 12.98 6.79 -16.84
CA HIS A 313 13.52 7.64 -15.77
C HIS A 313 13.94 6.81 -14.55
N ILE A 314 13.09 5.87 -14.11
CA ILE A 314 13.39 5.00 -12.96
C ILE A 314 14.52 4.03 -13.29
N GLU A 315 14.55 3.47 -14.51
CA GLU A 315 15.65 2.63 -14.98
C GLU A 315 17.00 3.36 -14.93
N ASN A 316 17.05 4.61 -15.37
CA ASN A 316 18.27 5.42 -15.30
C ASN A 316 18.73 5.62 -13.85
N ILE A 317 17.83 5.97 -12.93
CA ILE A 317 18.16 6.10 -11.51
C ILE A 317 18.70 4.78 -10.94
N MET A 318 18.04 3.66 -11.25
CA MET A 318 18.48 2.34 -10.77
C MET A 318 19.86 1.95 -11.33
N ASN A 319 20.14 2.30 -12.58
CA ASN A 319 21.45 2.08 -13.21
C ASN A 319 22.53 2.96 -12.55
N GLU A 320 22.26 4.21 -12.26
CA GLU A 320 23.17 5.11 -11.53
C GLU A 320 23.51 4.55 -10.14
N ILE A 321 22.49 4.12 -9.38
CA ILE A 321 22.69 3.49 -8.07
C ILE A 321 23.57 2.24 -8.17
N ASN A 322 23.41 1.42 -9.21
CA ASN A 322 24.20 0.21 -9.39
C ASN A 322 25.65 0.50 -9.82
N ASN A 323 25.87 1.53 -10.64
CA ASN A 323 27.20 1.94 -11.09
C ASN A 323 28.03 2.57 -9.95
N ASN A 324 27.39 3.31 -9.04
CA ASN A 324 28.04 3.93 -7.89
C ASN A 324 28.43 2.90 -6.78
N LYS A 325 28.10 1.62 -6.96
CA LYS A 325 28.52 0.52 -6.06
C LYS A 325 29.87 -0.12 -6.44
N LYS A 326 30.41 0.23 -7.60
CA LYS A 326 31.73 -0.22 -8.04
C LYS A 326 32.82 0.77 -7.61
#